data_ff60c735b1d371a00061bda2a3f0ebd6
#
_entry.id   ff60c735b1d371a00061bda2a3f0ebd6
#
_cell.length_a   1.000
_cell.length_b   1.000
_cell.length_c   1.000
_cell.angle_alpha   90.00
_cell.angle_beta   90.00
_cell.angle_gamma   90.00
#
_symmetry.space_group_name_H-M   'P 1'
#
loop_
_entity.id
_entity.type
_entity.pdbx_description
1 polymer ?
#
loop_
_entity_poly.entity_id
_entity_poly.type
_entity_poly.pdbx_seq_one_letter_code
_entity_poly.pdbx_strand_id
1 'polypeptide(L)'
;MSEKKPPLLEVEDRKKIFLIKELLEEKKAEDIVILDLRGLSSVTDTMIVASGHSDRHVQAVSEYLAQEMKKHGYIPLGSEGLQSGRWALLDYGEIVVHVFYDEIRLHYDLEGVWRDAPVIYDERYGASSSGIEE
;
A
#
# COMPACT_ATOMS: atom_id res chain seq x y z
N MET A 1 -13.62 25.52 -8.48
CA MET A 1 -13.49 25.04 -8.73
C MET A 1 -13.39 24.25 -8.41
N SER A 2 -13.24 24.09 -8.37
CA SER A 2 -13.09 23.41 -8.35
C SER A 2 -12.64 22.64 -7.91
N GLU A 3 -12.84 22.31 -7.37
CA GLU A 3 -12.30 21.51 -7.16
C GLU A 3 -11.91 20.75 -7.78
N LYS A 4 -11.34 20.79 -7.63
CA LYS A 4 -10.96 19.99 -8.53
C LYS A 4 -10.40 18.79 -8.11
N LYS A 5 -10.67 17.67 -8.74
CA LYS A 5 -10.07 16.41 -8.44
C LYS A 5 -8.62 16.43 -8.84
N PRO A 6 -7.76 15.74 -8.12
CA PRO A 6 -6.38 15.58 -8.58
C PRO A 6 -6.38 14.92 -9.96
N PRO A 7 -5.39 15.19 -10.77
CA PRO A 7 -5.29 14.47 -12.04
C PRO A 7 -5.12 12.99 -11.81
N LEU A 8 -5.42 12.20 -12.83
CA LEU A 8 -5.21 10.78 -12.75
C LEU A 8 -3.74 10.50 -12.49
N LEU A 9 -3.49 9.36 -11.84
CA LEU A 9 -2.12 8.95 -11.59
C LEU A 9 -1.39 8.73 -12.91
N GLU A 10 -0.10 8.99 -12.89
CA GLU A 10 0.74 8.72 -14.05
C GLU A 10 0.70 7.24 -14.37
N VAL A 11 0.89 6.93 -15.64
CA VAL A 11 0.86 5.55 -16.10
C VAL A 11 1.87 4.70 -15.32
N GLU A 12 3.06 5.24 -15.13
CA GLU A 12 4.11 4.50 -14.43
C GLU A 12 3.72 4.22 -13.00
N ASP A 13 3.10 5.18 -12.32
CA ASP A 13 2.68 5.00 -10.94
C ASP A 13 1.56 3.98 -10.85
N ARG A 14 0.62 4.01 -11.79
CA ARG A 14 -0.45 3.02 -11.81
C ARG A 14 0.10 1.61 -11.98
N LYS A 15 1.10 1.44 -12.84
CA LYS A 15 1.72 0.13 -13.06
C LYS A 15 2.38 -0.37 -11.78
N LYS A 16 3.08 0.51 -11.08
CA LYS A 16 3.72 0.13 -9.82
C LYS A 16 2.70 -0.25 -8.77
N ILE A 17 1.64 0.55 -8.64
CA ILE A 17 0.60 0.28 -7.67
C ILE A 17 -0.07 -1.06 -7.96
N PHE A 18 -0.38 -1.30 -9.22
CA PHE A 18 -1.01 -2.54 -9.64
C PHE A 18 -0.09 -3.74 -9.34
N LEU A 19 1.19 -3.58 -9.64
CA LEU A 19 2.16 -4.64 -9.38
C LEU A 19 2.23 -4.97 -7.89
N ILE A 20 2.31 -3.94 -7.05
CA ILE A 20 2.37 -4.15 -5.61
C ILE A 20 1.10 -4.87 -5.14
N LYS A 21 -0.05 -4.42 -5.62
CA LYS A 21 -1.32 -5.05 -5.25
C LYS A 21 -1.32 -6.53 -5.62
N GLU A 22 -0.89 -6.86 -6.84
CA GLU A 22 -0.83 -8.25 -7.27
C GLU A 22 0.11 -9.08 -6.40
N LEU A 23 1.26 -8.53 -6.08
CA LEU A 23 2.24 -9.26 -5.29
C LEU A 23 1.73 -9.52 -3.88
N LEU A 24 1.04 -8.54 -3.32
CA LEU A 24 0.41 -8.71 -2.01
C LEU A 24 -0.64 -9.82 -2.06
N GLU A 25 -1.43 -9.85 -3.13
CA GLU A 25 -2.47 -10.85 -3.29
C GLU A 25 -1.89 -12.24 -3.47
N GLU A 26 -0.75 -12.34 -4.15
CA GLU A 26 -0.10 -13.63 -4.36
C GLU A 26 0.28 -14.29 -3.06
N LYS A 27 0.59 -13.51 -2.05
CA LYS A 27 0.92 -14.04 -0.72
C LYS A 27 -0.25 -13.95 0.23
N LYS A 28 -1.44 -13.74 -0.32
CA LYS A 28 -2.69 -13.79 0.45
C LYS A 28 -2.78 -12.71 1.52
N ALA A 29 -2.17 -11.57 1.28
CA ALA A 29 -2.40 -10.42 2.14
C ALA A 29 -3.87 -10.05 2.06
N GLU A 30 -4.41 -9.53 3.15
CA GLU A 30 -5.84 -9.30 3.28
C GLU A 30 -6.15 -7.83 3.45
N ASP A 31 -7.37 -7.46 3.11
CA ASP A 31 -7.92 -6.13 3.36
C ASP A 31 -7.03 -5.03 2.80
N ILE A 32 -6.65 -5.19 1.55
CA ILE A 32 -5.77 -4.23 0.89
C ILE A 32 -6.53 -2.94 0.64
N VAL A 33 -5.93 -1.83 1.08
CA VAL A 33 -6.48 -0.49 0.89
C VAL A 33 -5.41 0.37 0.25
N ILE A 34 -5.77 1.13 -0.77
CA ILE A 34 -4.86 2.01 -1.46
C ILE A 34 -5.46 3.42 -1.43
N LEU A 35 -4.70 4.36 -0.86
CA LEU A 35 -5.16 5.73 -0.67
C LEU A 35 -4.30 6.69 -1.47
N ASP A 36 -4.94 7.71 -2.03
CA ASP A 36 -4.28 8.77 -2.77
C ASP A 36 -3.99 9.91 -1.80
N LEU A 37 -2.72 10.11 -1.49
CA LEU A 37 -2.30 11.13 -0.54
C LEU A 37 -1.77 12.40 -1.22
N ARG A 38 -1.90 12.49 -2.53
CA ARG A 38 -1.41 13.68 -3.24
C ARG A 38 -2.18 14.91 -2.77
N GLY A 39 -1.42 15.93 -2.40
CA GLY A 39 -2.03 17.14 -1.86
C GLY A 39 -2.31 17.09 -0.37
N LEU A 40 -2.18 15.92 0.26
CA LEU A 40 -2.41 15.76 1.70
C LEU A 40 -1.12 15.43 2.43
N SER A 41 -0.18 14.81 1.76
CA SER A 41 1.10 14.46 2.35
C SER A 41 2.22 15.07 1.54
N SER A 42 3.25 15.57 2.21
CA SER A 42 4.43 16.08 1.53
C SER A 42 5.50 15.01 1.39
N VAL A 43 5.23 13.79 1.88
CA VAL A 43 6.23 12.73 1.94
C VAL A 43 6.00 11.67 0.89
N THR A 44 4.76 11.31 0.65
CA THR A 44 4.45 10.25 -0.30
C THR A 44 3.16 10.58 -1.03
N ASP A 45 2.99 10.01 -2.20
CA ASP A 45 1.79 10.23 -3.02
C ASP A 45 0.73 9.17 -2.82
N THR A 46 1.14 7.95 -2.52
CA THR A 46 0.21 6.82 -2.40
C THR A 46 0.58 5.97 -1.21
N MET A 47 -0.41 5.58 -0.45
CA MET A 47 -0.21 4.66 0.67
C MET A 47 -1.00 3.40 0.42
N ILE A 48 -0.33 2.26 0.59
CA ILE A 48 -0.96 0.95 0.47
C ILE A 48 -0.88 0.28 1.82
N VAL A 49 -2.03 -0.21 2.30
CA VAL A 49 -2.11 -0.88 3.60
C VAL A 49 -2.69 -2.26 3.38
N ALA A 50 -2.09 -3.25 3.98
CA ALA A 50 -2.57 -4.62 3.89
C ALA A 50 -2.35 -5.31 5.22
N SER A 51 -3.00 -6.45 5.41
CA SER A 51 -2.91 -7.21 6.66
C SER A 51 -2.40 -8.61 6.40
N GLY A 52 -1.68 -9.13 7.39
CA GLY A 52 -1.38 -10.55 7.48
C GLY A 52 -2.05 -11.11 8.72
N HIS A 53 -2.36 -12.39 8.70
CA HIS A 53 -3.10 -13.02 9.79
C HIS A 53 -2.20 -13.54 10.91
N SER A 54 -0.90 -13.37 10.77
CA SER A 54 0.07 -13.71 11.81
C SER A 54 1.33 -12.92 11.53
N ASP A 55 2.22 -12.83 12.53
CA ASP A 55 3.48 -12.14 12.30
C ASP A 55 4.34 -12.86 11.27
N ARG A 56 4.29 -14.20 11.24
CA ARG A 56 5.01 -14.95 10.22
C ARG A 56 4.46 -14.65 8.83
N HIS A 57 3.15 -14.52 8.71
CA HIS A 57 2.52 -14.19 7.43
C HIS A 57 2.95 -12.80 6.98
N VAL A 58 2.98 -11.83 7.90
CA VAL A 58 3.44 -10.47 7.57
C VAL A 58 4.89 -10.51 7.09
N GLN A 59 5.73 -11.30 7.75
CA GLN A 59 7.12 -11.46 7.31
C GLN A 59 7.19 -12.00 5.89
N ALA A 60 6.42 -13.06 5.63
CA ALA A 60 6.44 -13.68 4.31
C ALA A 60 5.95 -12.72 3.24
N VAL A 61 4.87 -12.00 3.51
CA VAL A 61 4.31 -11.04 2.55
C VAL A 61 5.31 -9.93 2.24
N SER A 62 5.88 -9.34 3.29
CA SER A 62 6.75 -8.18 3.08
C SER A 62 8.06 -8.57 2.45
N GLU A 63 8.62 -9.72 2.79
CA GLU A 63 9.85 -10.18 2.16
C GLU A 63 9.62 -10.53 0.71
N TYR A 64 8.51 -11.20 0.42
CA TYR A 64 8.17 -11.54 -0.95
C TYR A 64 8.02 -10.27 -1.79
N LEU A 65 7.30 -9.29 -1.25
CA LEU A 65 7.10 -8.02 -1.95
C LEU A 65 8.45 -7.37 -2.26
N ALA A 66 9.33 -7.28 -1.27
CA ALA A 66 10.63 -6.66 -1.47
C ALA A 66 11.43 -7.36 -2.54
N GLN A 67 11.43 -8.70 -2.52
CA GLN A 67 12.21 -9.49 -3.48
C GLN A 67 11.66 -9.35 -4.88
N GLU A 68 10.34 -9.42 -5.03
CA GLU A 68 9.74 -9.34 -6.36
C GLU A 68 9.83 -7.94 -6.94
N MET A 69 9.67 -6.91 -6.11
CA MET A 69 9.83 -5.55 -6.58
C MET A 69 11.26 -5.33 -7.08
N LYS A 70 12.23 -5.90 -6.37
CA LYS A 70 13.62 -5.78 -6.78
C LYS A 70 13.85 -6.39 -8.16
N LYS A 71 13.20 -7.52 -8.44
CA LYS A 71 13.32 -8.16 -9.76
C LYS A 71 12.79 -7.26 -10.87
N HIS A 72 11.85 -6.39 -10.53
CA HIS A 72 11.30 -5.44 -11.49
C HIS A 72 12.07 -4.11 -11.49
N GLY A 73 13.19 -4.05 -10.77
CA GLY A 73 14.01 -2.86 -10.76
C GLY A 73 13.66 -1.85 -9.69
N TYR A 74 12.78 -2.18 -8.77
CA TYR A 74 12.36 -1.24 -7.73
C TYR A 74 12.95 -1.65 -6.39
N ILE A 75 13.82 -0.80 -5.86
CA ILE A 75 14.48 -1.03 -4.58
C ILE A 75 13.94 -0.02 -3.59
N PRO A 76 13.49 -0.45 -2.41
CA PRO A 76 12.95 0.52 -1.46
C PRO A 76 14.03 1.48 -0.97
N LEU A 77 13.64 2.73 -0.74
CA LEU A 77 14.52 3.71 -0.13
C LEU A 77 14.82 3.34 1.31
N GLY A 78 13.89 2.63 1.94
CA GLY A 78 14.06 2.15 3.29
C GLY A 78 12.99 1.14 3.61
N SER A 79 13.24 0.33 4.63
CA SER A 79 12.27 -0.63 5.10
C SER A 79 12.44 -0.81 6.59
N GLU A 80 11.36 -1.15 7.28
CA GLU A 80 11.38 -1.37 8.73
C GLU A 80 10.39 -2.45 9.08
N GLY A 81 10.71 -3.18 10.15
CA GLY A 81 9.76 -4.09 10.75
C GLY A 81 9.55 -5.41 10.03
N LEU A 82 10.31 -5.68 8.98
CA LEU A 82 10.10 -6.91 8.22
C LEU A 82 10.35 -8.15 9.06
N GLN A 83 11.28 -8.09 9.98
CA GLN A 83 11.61 -9.26 10.78
C GLN A 83 10.65 -9.48 11.94
N SER A 84 10.09 -8.39 12.49
CA SER A 84 9.17 -8.55 13.60
C SER A 84 7.81 -9.08 13.16
N GLY A 85 7.40 -8.73 11.96
CA GLY A 85 6.11 -9.18 11.45
C GLY A 85 4.91 -8.53 12.09
N ARG A 86 5.10 -7.46 12.85
CA ARG A 86 3.97 -6.77 13.46
C ARG A 86 3.51 -5.60 12.59
N TRP A 87 4.45 -4.87 12.04
CA TRP A 87 4.17 -3.73 11.18
C TRP A 87 5.39 -3.54 10.29
N ALA A 88 5.29 -4.03 9.08
CA ALA A 88 6.35 -3.90 8.10
C ALA A 88 6.08 -2.70 7.21
N LEU A 89 7.13 -1.93 6.93
CA LEU A 89 7.02 -0.75 6.10
C LEU A 89 8.04 -0.84 4.99
N LEU A 90 7.60 -0.59 3.77
CA LEU A 90 8.47 -0.55 2.59
C LEU A 90 8.24 0.78 1.90
N ASP A 91 9.30 1.60 1.87
CA ASP A 91 9.22 2.97 1.36
C ASP A 91 9.82 3.02 -0.04
N TYR A 92 8.97 3.20 -1.05
CA TYR A 92 9.42 3.32 -2.43
C TYR A 92 9.41 4.78 -2.91
N GLY A 93 9.31 5.73 -1.97
CA GLY A 93 9.30 7.13 -2.30
C GLY A 93 7.89 7.63 -2.52
N GLU A 94 7.45 7.61 -3.77
CA GLU A 94 6.09 8.06 -4.06
C GLU A 94 5.03 7.06 -3.59
N ILE A 95 5.42 5.84 -3.25
CA ILE A 95 4.50 4.82 -2.74
C ILE A 95 5.09 4.24 -1.46
N VAL A 96 4.30 4.22 -0.40
CA VAL A 96 4.71 3.58 0.85
C VAL A 96 3.73 2.44 1.13
N VAL A 97 4.27 1.26 1.43
CA VAL A 97 3.47 0.07 1.68
C VAL A 97 3.60 -0.30 3.15
N HIS A 98 2.45 -0.49 3.79
CA HIS A 98 2.36 -0.93 5.18
C HIS A 98 1.70 -2.30 5.22
N VAL A 99 2.35 -3.27 5.83
CA VAL A 99 1.77 -4.58 6.05
C VAL A 99 1.72 -4.81 7.55
N PHE A 100 0.52 -4.96 8.07
CA PHE A 100 0.28 -5.11 9.51
C PHE A 100 -0.15 -6.50 9.86
N TYR A 101 0.26 -6.98 11.02
CA TYR A 101 -0.48 -8.03 11.69
C TYR A 101 -1.87 -7.45 11.96
N ASP A 102 -2.92 -8.19 11.65
CA ASP A 102 -4.26 -7.60 11.58
C ASP A 102 -4.70 -6.95 12.90
N GLU A 103 -4.34 -7.53 14.05
CA GLU A 103 -4.70 -6.92 15.34
C GLU A 103 -3.98 -5.59 15.54
N ILE A 104 -2.75 -5.50 15.07
CA ILE A 104 -1.98 -4.26 15.20
C ILE A 104 -2.56 -3.17 14.31
N ARG A 105 -3.06 -3.55 13.14
CA ARG A 105 -3.65 -2.59 12.20
C ARG A 105 -4.82 -1.86 12.84
N LEU A 106 -5.69 -2.60 13.51
CA LEU A 106 -6.84 -2.00 14.17
C LEU A 106 -6.41 -1.02 15.25
N HIS A 107 -5.36 -1.38 15.97
CA HIS A 107 -4.88 -0.54 17.06
C HIS A 107 -4.34 0.80 16.56
N TYR A 108 -3.55 0.78 15.48
CA TYR A 108 -2.94 2.02 14.98
C TYR A 108 -3.89 2.82 14.09
N ASP A 109 -4.82 2.15 13.43
CA ASP A 109 -5.84 2.81 12.60
C ASP A 109 -5.23 3.86 11.67
N LEU A 110 -4.24 3.45 10.90
CA LEU A 110 -3.55 4.36 10.01
C LEU A 110 -4.50 4.96 8.98
N GLU A 111 -5.46 4.17 8.52
CA GLU A 111 -6.44 4.67 7.57
C GLU A 111 -7.28 5.80 8.16
N GLY A 112 -7.52 5.76 9.48
CA GLY A 112 -8.26 6.82 10.14
C GLY A 112 -7.52 8.14 10.12
N VAL A 113 -6.20 8.10 10.18
CA VAL A 113 -5.37 9.30 10.09
C VAL A 113 -5.58 9.97 8.74
N TRP A 114 -5.77 9.18 7.70
CA TRP A 114 -5.91 9.69 6.33
C TRP A 114 -7.34 9.55 5.82
N ARG A 115 -8.33 9.74 6.71
CA ARG A 115 -9.73 9.51 6.32
C ARG A 115 -10.21 10.42 5.21
N ASP A 116 -9.57 11.56 5.02
CA ASP A 116 -9.96 12.49 3.96
C ASP A 116 -9.33 12.15 2.61
N ALA A 117 -8.45 11.15 2.57
CA ALA A 117 -7.77 10.80 1.33
C ALA A 117 -8.73 10.06 0.40
N PRO A 118 -8.70 10.37 -0.89
CA PRO A 118 -9.48 9.58 -1.84
C PRO A 118 -9.02 8.13 -1.82
N VAL A 119 -9.98 7.22 -1.95
CA VAL A 119 -9.73 5.79 -1.94
C VAL A 119 -9.55 5.33 -3.38
N ILE A 120 -8.37 4.82 -3.72
CA ILE A 120 -8.13 4.25 -5.04
C ILE A 120 -8.69 2.84 -5.09
N TYR A 121 -8.52 2.10 -4.02
CA TYR A 121 -8.98 0.71 -3.95
C TYR A 121 -9.19 0.34 -2.49
N ASP A 122 -10.27 -0.37 -2.19
CA ASP A 122 -10.51 -0.87 -0.85
C ASP A 122 -11.16 -2.24 -0.97
N GLU A 123 -10.37 -3.27 -0.73
CA GLU A 123 -10.82 -4.64 -0.86
C GLU A 123 -11.98 -4.95 0.08
N ARG A 124 -11.99 -4.32 1.24
CA ARG A 124 -13.00 -4.59 2.26
C ARG A 124 -14.41 -4.23 1.79
N TYR A 125 -14.50 -3.26 0.90
CA TYR A 125 -15.80 -2.76 0.44
C TYR A 125 -16.01 -2.98 -1.05
N GLY A 126 -15.07 -3.64 -1.70
CA GLY A 126 -15.17 -3.84 -3.13
C GLY A 126 -15.06 -2.57 -3.94
N ALA A 127 -14.61 -1.47 -3.33
CA ALA A 127 -14.50 -0.20 -4.01
C ALA A 127 -13.21 -0.14 -4.80
N SER A 128 -13.29 0.46 -5.96
CA SER A 128 -12.12 0.59 -6.82
C SER A 128 -12.34 1.83 -7.69
N SER A 129 -11.37 2.71 -7.65
CA SER A 129 -11.37 3.87 -8.51
C SER A 129 -10.70 3.47 -9.82
N SER A 130 -11.16 4.08 -10.92
CA SER A 130 -10.49 3.83 -12.18
C SER A 130 -9.04 4.28 -12.08
N GLY A 131 -8.17 3.65 -12.83
CA GLY A 131 -6.80 4.06 -12.93
C GLY A 131 -5.79 3.09 -12.40
N ILE A 132 -6.20 2.08 -11.64
CA ILE A 132 -5.24 1.06 -11.23
C ILE A 132 -5.48 -0.28 -11.91
N GLU A 133 -6.68 -0.50 -12.40
CA GLU A 133 -6.96 -1.75 -13.10
C GLU A 133 -6.69 -1.60 -14.56
N GLU A 134 -6.31 -2.69 -15.17
CA GLU A 134 -6.03 -2.70 -16.59
C GLU A 134 -7.28 -2.67 -17.46
#